data_286b1503b3191aaeda68ceef0167e780
#
_entry.id   286b1503b3191aaeda68ceef0167e780
#
_cell.length_a   1.000
_cell.length_b   1.000
_cell.length_c   1.000
_cell.angle_alpha   90.00
_cell.angle_beta   90.00
_cell.angle_gamma   90.00
#
_symmetry.space_group_name_H-M   'P 1'
#
loop_
_entity.id
_entity.type
_entity.pdbx_description
1 polymer ?
#
loop_
_entity_poly.entity_id
_entity_poly.type
_entity_poly.pdbx_seq_one_letter_code
_entity_poly.pdbx_strand_id
1 'polypeptide(L)'
;MRVHCVGVGSIGSLVAFHLRRCNPAPDYGFTLLLPNRVGSLWKPARPASAPRNVIYVEADGVRRRIGDFEVETLDATKEALLQIPVRGKSEADRPTRFSPLPVLNAIKSHTPPPIIQSLIVTNKAGTTLLALQALRSRLNASSTIVLLQNGMGVHEHLVQTLFTEPDTRPNFIIASTIHSVWSKRPLDIVHAGVGTVQFSVVPDPLRR
;
A
#
# COMPACT_ATOMS: atom_id res chain seq x y z
N MET A 1 12.40 8.15 11.54
CA MET A 1 11.75 6.88 11.13
C MET A 1 10.80 7.14 9.99
N ARG A 2 10.69 6.24 8.99
CA ARG A 2 9.74 6.38 7.87
C ARG A 2 8.81 5.17 7.81
N VAL A 3 7.51 5.43 7.73
CA VAL A 3 6.48 4.41 7.56
C VAL A 3 5.86 4.54 6.17
N HIS A 4 5.70 3.44 5.47
CA HIS A 4 5.02 3.37 4.18
C HIS A 4 3.65 2.70 4.37
N CYS A 5 2.65 3.14 3.61
CA CYS A 5 1.32 2.53 3.62
C CYS A 5 0.88 2.23 2.19
N VAL A 6 0.53 0.99 1.91
CA VAL A 6 -0.03 0.53 0.63
C VAL A 6 -1.47 0.08 0.83
N GLY A 7 -2.32 0.37 -0.16
CA GLY A 7 -3.76 0.09 -0.06
C GLY A 7 -4.55 1.21 0.61
N VAL A 8 -4.27 2.46 0.26
CA VAL A 8 -4.88 3.64 0.89
C VAL A 8 -6.36 3.80 0.50
N GLY A 9 -7.16 2.80 0.86
CA GLY A 9 -8.62 2.81 0.86
C GLY A 9 -9.16 3.42 2.16
N SER A 10 -10.38 3.03 2.59
CA SER A 10 -11.01 3.57 3.80
C SER A 10 -10.18 3.28 5.06
N ILE A 11 -9.77 2.03 5.28
CA ILE A 11 -8.96 1.65 6.44
C ILE A 11 -7.56 2.25 6.37
N GLY A 12 -6.89 2.16 5.21
CA GLY A 12 -5.55 2.73 5.05
C GLY A 12 -5.52 4.24 5.27
N SER A 13 -6.55 4.96 4.80
CA SER A 13 -6.71 6.40 5.06
C SER A 13 -6.93 6.70 6.53
N LEU A 14 -7.76 5.90 7.24
CA LEU A 14 -7.98 6.08 8.68
C LEU A 14 -6.69 5.88 9.47
N VAL A 15 -5.97 4.81 9.19
CA VAL A 15 -4.69 4.50 9.87
C VAL A 15 -3.65 5.58 9.60
N ALA A 16 -3.48 5.98 8.33
CA ALA A 16 -2.55 7.04 7.96
C ALA A 16 -2.88 8.36 8.65
N PHE A 17 -4.17 8.73 8.70
CA PHE A 17 -4.65 9.91 9.40
C PHE A 17 -4.26 9.91 10.87
N HIS A 18 -4.56 8.83 11.59
CA HIS A 18 -4.27 8.76 13.03
C HIS A 18 -2.77 8.67 13.32
N LEU A 19 -2.02 7.88 12.56
CA LEU A 19 -0.56 7.80 12.73
C LEU A 19 0.11 9.16 12.50
N ARG A 20 -0.30 9.89 11.46
CA ARG A 20 0.23 11.23 11.21
C ARG A 20 -0.15 12.23 12.30
N ARG A 21 -1.35 12.10 12.86
CA ARG A 21 -1.82 12.95 13.95
C ARG A 21 -1.04 12.71 15.24
N CYS A 22 -0.70 11.46 15.54
CA CYS A 22 0.08 11.10 16.72
C CYS A 22 1.58 11.39 16.57
N ASN A 23 2.07 11.41 15.33
CA ASN A 23 3.48 11.57 15.01
C ASN A 23 3.64 12.71 13.98
N PRO A 24 3.66 13.97 14.43
CA PRO A 24 3.80 15.11 13.54
C PRO A 24 5.18 15.16 12.85
N ALA A 25 5.24 15.80 11.69
CA ALA A 25 6.52 16.10 11.04
C ALA A 25 7.35 17.08 11.93
N PRO A 26 8.70 17.08 11.82
CA PRO A 26 9.52 16.37 10.83
C PRO A 26 10.04 14.99 11.25
N ASP A 27 9.85 14.56 12.50
CA ASP A 27 10.51 13.39 13.06
C ASP A 27 10.10 12.06 12.40
N TYR A 28 8.90 12.03 11.83
CA TYR A 28 8.34 10.84 11.18
C TYR A 28 7.92 11.11 9.74
N GLY A 29 8.62 10.50 8.80
CA GLY A 29 8.19 10.45 7.39
C GLY A 29 7.02 9.47 7.24
N PHE A 30 5.99 9.87 6.49
CA PHE A 30 4.89 8.97 6.16
C PHE A 30 4.62 9.02 4.65
N THR A 31 4.83 7.88 3.99
CA THR A 31 4.69 7.76 2.53
C THR A 31 3.47 6.92 2.18
N LEU A 32 2.56 7.49 1.39
CA LEU A 32 1.42 6.79 0.82
C LEU A 32 1.82 6.19 -0.53
N LEU A 33 1.73 4.88 -0.65
CA LEU A 33 1.98 4.16 -1.89
C LEU A 33 0.65 4.00 -2.63
N LEU A 34 0.47 4.76 -3.70
CA LEU A 34 -0.79 4.82 -4.44
C LEU A 34 -0.65 4.16 -5.82
N PRO A 35 -1.66 3.39 -6.29
CA PRO A 35 -1.67 2.94 -7.68
C PRO A 35 -1.76 4.14 -8.62
N ASN A 36 -1.15 4.05 -9.79
CA ASN A 36 -1.10 5.13 -10.80
C ASN A 36 -2.45 5.80 -11.08
N ARG A 37 -3.54 5.04 -11.08
CA ARG A 37 -4.89 5.58 -11.29
C ARG A 37 -5.31 6.61 -10.23
N VAL A 38 -4.86 6.44 -8.99
CA VAL A 38 -5.19 7.35 -7.88
C VAL A 38 -4.19 8.49 -7.82
N GLY A 39 -2.91 8.22 -8.08
CA GLY A 39 -1.86 9.23 -8.15
C GLY A 39 -2.14 10.32 -9.21
N SER A 40 -2.69 9.93 -10.37
CA SER A 40 -3.05 10.88 -11.44
C SER A 40 -4.27 11.77 -11.09
N LEU A 41 -5.14 11.32 -10.20
CA LEU A 41 -6.27 12.12 -9.69
C LEU A 41 -5.84 13.12 -8.62
N TRP A 42 -4.65 12.95 -8.10
CA TRP A 42 -4.05 13.81 -7.11
C TRP A 42 -3.32 14.98 -7.78
N LYS A 43 -4.05 15.93 -8.31
CA LYS A 43 -3.46 17.14 -8.89
C LYS A 43 -2.99 18.09 -7.79
N PRO A 44 -1.73 18.49 -7.76
CA PRO A 44 -1.23 19.53 -6.86
C PRO A 44 -1.61 20.92 -7.39
N ALA A 45 -2.88 21.20 -7.60
CA ALA A 45 -3.34 22.54 -7.97
C ALA A 45 -3.83 23.27 -6.73
N ARG A 46 -2.88 23.78 -5.90
CA ARG A 46 -3.19 24.63 -4.74
C ARG A 46 -2.05 25.58 -4.48
N PRO A 47 -2.34 26.77 -3.87
CA PRO A 47 -1.30 27.71 -3.48
C PRO A 47 -0.24 27.05 -2.59
N ALA A 48 0.99 27.52 -2.65
CA ALA A 48 2.16 26.94 -1.95
C ALA A 48 1.97 26.83 -0.41
N SER A 49 1.05 27.59 0.15
CA SER A 49 0.68 27.59 1.58
C SER A 49 -0.33 26.51 2.00
N ALA A 50 -0.93 25.78 1.05
CA ALA A 50 -1.90 24.74 1.41
C ALA A 50 -1.18 23.41 1.74
N PRO A 51 -1.62 22.67 2.78
CA PRO A 51 -1.03 21.37 3.10
C PRO A 51 -1.15 20.44 1.89
N ARG A 52 -0.06 19.75 1.60
CA ARG A 52 0.03 18.81 0.49
C ARG A 52 -0.50 17.45 0.91
N ASN A 53 -1.13 16.76 -0.03
CA ASN A 53 -1.53 15.36 0.17
C ASN A 53 -2.36 15.17 1.45
N VAL A 54 -3.61 15.62 1.40
CA VAL A 54 -4.48 15.71 2.58
C VAL A 54 -5.45 14.54 2.64
N ILE A 55 -5.56 13.93 3.81
CA ILE A 55 -6.61 12.97 4.15
C ILE A 55 -7.69 13.70 4.95
N TYR A 56 -8.94 13.48 4.58
CA TYR A 56 -10.12 13.97 5.29
C TYR A 56 -10.80 12.80 5.99
N VAL A 57 -11.12 13.01 7.26
CA VAL A 57 -11.90 12.06 8.08
C VAL A 57 -13.08 12.80 8.71
N GLU A 58 -14.27 12.29 8.45
CA GLU A 58 -15.49 12.73 9.12
C GLU A 58 -15.89 11.69 10.18
N ALA A 59 -16.06 12.12 11.40
CA ALA A 59 -16.53 11.31 12.51
C ALA A 59 -17.42 12.16 13.40
N ASP A 60 -18.56 11.60 13.84
CA ASP A 60 -19.53 12.29 14.71
C ASP A 60 -19.97 13.66 14.15
N GLY A 61 -20.19 13.75 12.84
CA GLY A 61 -20.54 14.99 12.15
C GLY A 61 -19.41 16.03 12.05
N VAL A 62 -18.24 15.75 12.59
CA VAL A 62 -17.08 16.65 12.55
C VAL A 62 -16.09 16.18 11.51
N ARG A 63 -15.80 17.04 10.51
CA ARG A 63 -14.81 16.79 9.48
C ARG A 63 -13.45 17.37 9.88
N ARG A 64 -12.45 16.51 9.94
CA ARG A 64 -11.05 16.84 10.22
C ARG A 64 -10.19 16.57 9.01
N ARG A 65 -9.04 17.22 8.94
CA ARG A 65 -8.04 16.99 7.87
C ARG A 65 -6.65 16.94 8.44
N ILE A 66 -5.79 16.17 7.78
CA ILE A 66 -4.35 16.15 8.03
C ILE A 66 -3.62 16.01 6.71
N GLY A 67 -2.47 16.65 6.58
CA GLY A 67 -1.68 16.68 5.34
C GLY A 67 -0.23 16.31 5.56
N ASP A 68 0.59 16.74 4.59
CA ASP A 68 2.04 16.55 4.57
C ASP A 68 2.49 15.09 4.47
N PHE A 69 1.67 14.29 3.78
CA PHE A 69 2.10 12.96 3.37
C PHE A 69 3.01 13.06 2.13
N GLU A 70 4.04 12.25 2.11
CA GLU A 70 4.73 11.94 0.87
C GLU A 70 3.87 10.96 0.06
N VAL A 71 3.92 11.08 -1.25
CA VAL A 71 3.17 10.17 -2.15
C VAL A 71 4.14 9.60 -3.16
N GLU A 72 4.11 8.30 -3.26
CA GLU A 72 4.83 7.54 -4.28
C GLU A 72 3.82 6.73 -5.08
N THR A 73 3.95 6.74 -6.40
CA THR A 73 3.07 5.95 -7.28
C THR A 73 3.66 4.58 -7.55
N LEU A 74 2.83 3.55 -7.38
CA LEU A 74 3.20 2.18 -7.71
C LEU A 74 2.75 1.84 -9.12
N ASP A 75 3.69 1.49 -9.97
CA ASP A 75 3.43 0.92 -11.31
C ASP A 75 3.12 -0.60 -11.20
N ALA A 76 2.13 -0.95 -10.39
CA ALA A 76 1.72 -2.34 -10.21
C ALA A 76 1.16 -2.98 -11.50
N THR A 77 0.96 -2.19 -12.56
CA THR A 77 0.24 -2.63 -13.76
C THR A 77 1.12 -3.27 -14.83
N LYS A 78 2.42 -3.01 -14.88
CA LYS A 78 3.26 -3.52 -15.97
C LYS A 78 3.84 -4.92 -15.74
N GLU A 79 4.23 -5.24 -14.51
CA GLU A 79 4.84 -6.54 -14.22
C GLU A 79 3.83 -7.60 -13.76
N ALA A 80 2.76 -7.19 -13.09
CA ALA A 80 1.77 -8.13 -12.54
C ALA A 80 0.78 -8.66 -13.58
N LEU A 81 0.46 -7.91 -14.64
CA LEU A 81 -0.40 -8.39 -15.72
C LEU A 81 0.28 -9.42 -16.64
N LEU A 82 1.60 -9.51 -16.61
CA LEU A 82 2.36 -10.47 -17.41
C LEU A 82 2.49 -11.84 -16.72
N GLN A 83 2.12 -11.97 -15.45
CA GLN A 83 2.33 -13.20 -14.66
C GLN A 83 1.04 -13.87 -14.15
N ILE A 84 -0.15 -13.41 -14.52
CA ILE A 84 -1.38 -14.13 -14.18
C ILE A 84 -1.58 -15.22 -15.23
N PRO A 85 -1.45 -16.53 -14.89
CA PRO A 85 -1.91 -17.56 -15.78
C PRO A 85 -3.43 -17.44 -15.88
N VAL A 86 -3.92 -16.96 -17.02
CA VAL A 86 -5.35 -16.93 -17.34
C VAL A 86 -5.81 -18.37 -17.45
N ARG A 87 -6.43 -18.88 -16.39
CA ARG A 87 -7.06 -20.19 -16.39
C ARG A 87 -8.32 -20.13 -17.25
N GLY A 88 -8.21 -20.63 -18.47
CA GLY A 88 -9.36 -21.07 -19.28
C GLY A 88 -10.14 -19.97 -19.97
N LYS A 89 -9.60 -19.39 -21.05
CA LYS A 89 -10.40 -18.97 -22.20
C LYS A 89 -9.70 -19.48 -23.47
N SER A 90 -10.52 -20.01 -24.37
CA SER A 90 -10.07 -20.58 -25.63
C SER A 90 -9.36 -19.54 -26.52
N GLU A 91 -8.48 -20.02 -27.37
CA GLU A 91 -7.56 -19.25 -28.23
C GLU A 91 -8.27 -18.31 -29.23
N ALA A 92 -9.60 -18.33 -29.32
CA ALA A 92 -10.41 -17.56 -30.27
C ALA A 92 -10.68 -16.09 -29.87
N ASP A 93 -10.39 -15.67 -28.65
CA ASP A 93 -10.78 -14.33 -28.10
C ASP A 93 -9.56 -13.41 -27.84
N ARG A 94 -8.52 -13.50 -28.63
CA ARG A 94 -7.39 -12.55 -28.57
C ARG A 94 -7.70 -11.31 -29.40
N PRO A 95 -7.84 -10.11 -28.81
CA PRO A 95 -7.83 -8.88 -29.58
C PRO A 95 -6.43 -8.67 -30.16
N THR A 96 -6.33 -8.81 -31.46
CA THR A 96 -5.15 -8.46 -32.27
C THR A 96 -4.94 -6.96 -32.29
N ARG A 97 -3.73 -6.54 -31.99
CA ARG A 97 -3.12 -5.20 -32.08
C ARG A 97 -3.05 -4.40 -30.78
N PHE A 98 -1.96 -4.63 -30.06
CA PHE A 98 -1.32 -3.54 -29.32
C PHE A 98 -0.09 -3.07 -30.10
N SER A 99 -0.17 -1.87 -30.67
CA SER A 99 1.01 -1.17 -31.17
C SER A 99 1.87 -0.79 -29.96
N PRO A 100 3.19 -1.00 -29.99
CA PRO A 100 4.07 -0.53 -28.93
C PRO A 100 4.12 1.00 -28.99
N LEU A 101 3.63 1.65 -27.92
CA LEU A 101 3.87 3.07 -27.72
C LEU A 101 5.36 3.31 -27.51
N PRO A 102 5.92 4.42 -28.02
CA PRO A 102 7.34 4.70 -27.89
C PRO A 102 7.73 4.79 -26.42
N VAL A 103 8.74 3.99 -26.07
CA VAL A 103 9.40 4.03 -24.76
C VAL A 103 10.10 5.39 -24.66
N LEU A 104 9.49 6.35 -23.97
CA LEU A 104 10.21 7.53 -23.52
C LEU A 104 11.29 7.06 -22.55
N ASN A 105 12.55 7.29 -22.91
CA ASN A 105 13.72 7.04 -22.09
C ASN A 105 13.63 7.84 -20.78
N ALA A 106 13.03 7.24 -19.75
CA ALA A 106 13.27 7.68 -18.41
C ALA A 106 14.72 7.32 -18.08
N ILE A 107 15.56 8.31 -17.88
CA ILE A 107 16.92 8.18 -17.36
C ILE A 107 16.77 7.43 -16.03
N LYS A 108 17.06 6.13 -16.03
CA LYS A 108 17.09 5.32 -14.82
C LYS A 108 18.27 5.80 -14.00
N SER A 109 18.01 6.50 -12.91
CA SER A 109 19.00 6.66 -11.86
C SER A 109 19.44 5.26 -11.44
N HIS A 110 20.73 4.94 -11.54
CA HIS A 110 21.29 3.62 -11.23
C HIS A 110 21.35 3.32 -9.72
N THR A 111 20.75 4.15 -8.87
CA THR A 111 20.66 3.89 -7.43
C THR A 111 19.44 2.99 -7.17
N PRO A 112 19.66 1.83 -6.53
CA PRO A 112 18.54 0.97 -6.15
C PRO A 112 17.58 1.75 -5.24
N PRO A 113 16.25 1.53 -5.38
CA PRO A 113 15.29 2.23 -4.55
C PRO A 113 15.53 1.89 -3.07
N PRO A 114 15.33 2.85 -2.16
CA PRO A 114 15.63 2.65 -0.74
C PRO A 114 14.76 1.54 -0.14
N ILE A 115 15.37 0.78 0.78
CA ILE A 115 14.68 -0.30 1.52
C ILE A 115 13.56 0.30 2.37
N ILE A 116 12.42 -0.36 2.36
CA ILE A 116 11.26 -0.06 3.20
C ILE A 116 11.41 -0.81 4.51
N GLN A 117 11.68 -0.10 5.60
CA GLN A 117 11.80 -0.71 6.93
C GLN A 117 10.45 -1.02 7.57
N SER A 118 9.46 -0.14 7.37
CA SER A 118 8.12 -0.29 7.97
C SER A 118 7.05 -0.10 6.89
N LEU A 119 6.27 -1.14 6.63
CA LEU A 119 5.20 -1.17 5.64
C LEU A 119 3.89 -1.61 6.26
N ILE A 120 2.86 -0.78 6.15
CA ILE A 120 1.48 -1.13 6.49
C ILE A 120 0.74 -1.48 5.21
N VAL A 121 0.13 -2.66 5.18
CA VAL A 121 -0.62 -3.19 4.06
C VAL A 121 -2.09 -3.26 4.43
N THR A 122 -2.91 -2.47 3.74
CA THR A 122 -4.36 -2.40 3.94
C THR A 122 -5.16 -2.73 2.68
N ASN A 123 -4.50 -3.35 1.71
CA ASN A 123 -5.13 -3.88 0.50
C ASN A 123 -6.12 -5.00 0.86
N LYS A 124 -7.11 -5.21 -0.01
CA LYS A 124 -7.90 -6.44 0.05
C LYS A 124 -6.99 -7.64 -0.20
N ALA A 125 -7.28 -8.78 0.47
CA ALA A 125 -6.45 -9.97 0.40
C ALA A 125 -6.06 -10.38 -1.04
N GLY A 126 -7.02 -10.36 -1.98
CA GLY A 126 -6.80 -10.72 -3.38
C GLY A 126 -5.87 -9.79 -4.18
N THR A 127 -5.52 -8.61 -3.65
CA THR A 127 -4.61 -7.66 -4.33
C THR A 127 -3.29 -7.46 -3.58
N THR A 128 -3.13 -8.10 -2.42
CA THR A 128 -1.96 -7.93 -1.56
C THR A 128 -0.70 -8.50 -2.21
N LEU A 129 -0.78 -9.68 -2.80
CA LEU A 129 0.35 -10.29 -3.48
C LEU A 129 0.91 -9.38 -4.57
N LEU A 130 0.05 -8.84 -5.44
CA LEU A 130 0.46 -7.94 -6.52
C LEU A 130 1.12 -6.66 -5.99
N ALA A 131 0.56 -6.07 -4.94
CA ALA A 131 1.13 -4.88 -4.31
C ALA A 131 2.52 -5.15 -3.73
N LEU A 132 2.73 -6.29 -3.07
CA LEU A 132 4.01 -6.66 -2.49
C LEU A 132 5.03 -7.15 -3.53
N GLN A 133 4.59 -7.75 -4.63
CA GLN A 133 5.46 -8.05 -5.77
C GLN A 133 6.11 -6.78 -6.34
N ALA A 134 5.33 -5.71 -6.52
CA ALA A 134 5.85 -4.42 -6.98
C ALA A 134 6.87 -3.78 -6.00
N LEU A 135 6.85 -4.17 -4.74
CA LEU A 135 7.75 -3.68 -3.70
C LEU A 135 8.86 -4.68 -3.33
N ARG A 136 8.90 -5.86 -3.96
CA ARG A 136 9.76 -6.97 -3.55
C ARG A 136 11.24 -6.59 -3.42
N SER A 137 11.75 -5.79 -4.36
CA SER A 137 13.15 -5.35 -4.37
C SER A 137 13.51 -4.38 -3.24
N ARG A 138 12.50 -3.84 -2.56
CA ARG A 138 12.65 -2.88 -1.45
C ARG A 138 12.36 -3.51 -0.08
N LEU A 139 12.09 -4.80 -0.03
CA LEU A 139 11.72 -5.54 1.17
C LEU A 139 12.75 -6.64 1.45
N ASN A 140 13.27 -6.67 2.66
CA ASN A 140 14.27 -7.65 3.08
C ASN A 140 14.09 -8.02 4.57
N ALA A 141 15.04 -8.74 5.13
CA ALA A 141 15.04 -9.21 6.53
C ALA A 141 14.94 -8.08 7.58
N SER A 142 15.36 -6.85 7.24
CA SER A 142 15.21 -5.69 8.14
C SER A 142 13.84 -5.01 8.04
N SER A 143 13.03 -5.42 7.08
CA SER A 143 11.68 -4.88 6.88
C SER A 143 10.69 -5.51 7.84
N THR A 144 9.72 -4.72 8.31
CA THR A 144 8.53 -5.20 9.03
C THR A 144 7.29 -4.86 8.24
N ILE A 145 6.48 -5.87 7.92
CA ILE A 145 5.23 -5.75 7.18
C ILE A 145 4.06 -5.99 8.15
N VAL A 146 3.20 -4.98 8.30
CA VAL A 146 1.95 -5.11 9.03
C VAL A 146 0.84 -5.40 8.03
N LEU A 147 0.29 -6.60 8.07
CA LEU A 147 -0.87 -7.01 7.27
C LEU A 147 -2.14 -6.63 8.03
N LEU A 148 -2.65 -5.43 7.79
CA LEU A 148 -3.88 -4.94 8.41
C LEU A 148 -5.06 -5.12 7.46
N GLN A 149 -5.59 -6.32 7.44
CA GLN A 149 -6.71 -6.69 6.57
C GLN A 149 -7.51 -7.84 7.17
N ASN A 150 -8.82 -7.83 6.98
CA ASN A 150 -9.69 -8.90 7.42
C ASN A 150 -9.62 -10.05 6.40
N GLY A 151 -8.78 -11.03 6.65
CA GLY A 151 -8.61 -12.20 5.79
C GLY A 151 -7.56 -13.14 6.36
N MET A 152 -7.82 -14.43 6.26
CA MET A 152 -6.91 -15.47 6.70
C MET A 152 -6.09 -16.01 5.52
N GLY A 153 -4.94 -16.62 5.80
CA GLY A 153 -4.12 -17.28 4.79
C GLY A 153 -3.24 -16.35 3.94
N VAL A 154 -3.32 -15.03 4.12
CA VAL A 154 -2.53 -14.07 3.31
C VAL A 154 -1.05 -14.18 3.64
N HIS A 155 -0.70 -14.27 4.91
CA HIS A 155 0.70 -14.43 5.35
C HIS A 155 1.29 -15.71 4.78
N GLU A 156 0.61 -16.85 4.96
CA GLU A 156 1.04 -18.16 4.47
C GLU A 156 1.23 -18.14 2.96
N HIS A 157 0.30 -17.54 2.25
CA HIS A 157 0.40 -17.40 0.79
C HIS A 157 1.62 -16.57 0.38
N LEU A 158 1.89 -15.44 1.05
CA LEU A 158 3.05 -14.59 0.78
C LEU A 158 4.37 -15.31 1.06
N VAL A 159 4.46 -16.06 2.15
CA VAL A 159 5.65 -16.82 2.51
C VAL A 159 5.90 -17.95 1.50
N GLN A 160 4.86 -18.60 1.00
CA GLN A 160 4.98 -19.68 0.02
C GLN A 160 5.30 -19.20 -1.40
N THR A 161 4.90 -17.96 -1.75
CA THR A 161 4.98 -17.50 -3.15
C THR A 161 5.98 -16.37 -3.38
N LEU A 162 6.16 -15.45 -2.42
CA LEU A 162 6.96 -14.25 -2.61
C LEU A 162 8.19 -14.18 -1.71
N PHE A 163 8.08 -14.66 -0.49
CA PHE A 163 9.14 -14.60 0.54
C PHE A 163 9.57 -16.02 0.98
N THR A 164 9.95 -16.83 0.01
CA THR A 164 10.27 -18.26 0.21
C THR A 164 11.55 -18.45 1.05
N GLU A 165 12.52 -17.53 0.92
CA GLU A 165 13.81 -17.63 1.59
C GLU A 165 13.75 -17.04 3.02
N PRO A 166 13.91 -17.85 4.08
CA PRO A 166 13.78 -17.38 5.46
C PRO A 166 14.75 -16.25 5.82
N ASP A 167 15.99 -16.32 5.37
CA ASP A 167 17.05 -15.36 5.73
C ASP A 167 16.82 -13.95 5.15
N THR A 168 16.07 -13.85 4.06
CA THR A 168 15.74 -12.55 3.41
C THR A 168 14.31 -12.11 3.62
N ARG A 169 13.50 -12.96 4.27
CA ARG A 169 12.07 -12.72 4.52
C ARG A 169 11.87 -11.56 5.48
N PRO A 170 10.94 -10.63 5.20
CA PRO A 170 10.53 -9.61 6.15
C PRO A 170 9.93 -10.18 7.43
N ASN A 171 9.93 -9.39 8.50
CA ASN A 171 9.12 -9.69 9.68
C ASN A 171 7.66 -9.40 9.41
N PHE A 172 6.77 -10.21 9.96
CA PHE A 172 5.32 -10.03 9.77
C PHE A 172 4.60 -9.77 11.09
N ILE A 173 3.67 -8.82 11.03
CA ILE A 173 2.65 -8.59 12.04
C ILE A 173 1.31 -8.75 11.34
N ILE A 174 0.48 -9.64 11.84
CA ILE A 174 -0.90 -9.80 11.36
C ILE A 174 -1.79 -8.93 12.23
N ALA A 175 -2.67 -8.19 11.60
CA ALA A 175 -3.61 -7.33 12.29
C ALA A 175 -4.99 -7.41 11.64
N SER A 176 -6.03 -7.26 12.46
CA SER A 176 -7.41 -7.14 12.02
C SER A 176 -8.06 -5.91 12.62
N THR A 177 -9.10 -5.41 11.98
CA THR A 177 -9.83 -4.24 12.46
C THR A 177 -11.33 -4.41 12.30
N ILE A 178 -12.07 -3.90 13.28
CA ILE A 178 -13.53 -3.83 13.25
C ILE A 178 -14.05 -2.38 13.20
N HIS A 179 -13.18 -1.42 12.85
CA HIS A 179 -13.63 -0.05 12.58
C HIS A 179 -14.59 -0.02 11.39
N SER A 180 -15.72 0.68 11.55
CA SER A 180 -16.68 0.92 10.45
C SER A 180 -16.27 2.18 9.70
N VAL A 181 -15.72 1.99 8.50
CA VAL A 181 -15.19 3.10 7.68
C VAL A 181 -15.59 2.93 6.23
N TRP A 182 -16.05 4.00 5.61
CA TRP A 182 -16.32 4.01 4.17
C TRP A 182 -15.75 5.27 3.50
N SER A 183 -15.49 5.20 2.19
CA SER A 183 -14.91 6.29 1.44
C SER A 183 -15.98 7.04 0.66
N LYS A 184 -16.05 8.36 0.82
CA LYS A 184 -16.82 9.27 -0.07
C LYS A 184 -16.13 9.37 -1.44
N ARG A 185 -14.81 9.45 -1.42
CA ARG A 185 -13.89 9.50 -2.56
C ARG A 185 -12.49 9.14 -2.06
N PRO A 186 -11.49 8.94 -2.92
CA PRO A 186 -10.14 8.68 -2.47
C PRO A 186 -9.66 9.70 -1.44
N LEU A 187 -9.16 9.20 -0.29
CA LEU A 187 -8.63 9.99 0.83
C LEU A 187 -9.64 10.91 1.55
N ASP A 188 -10.92 10.71 1.31
CA ASP A 188 -12.02 11.40 1.98
C ASP A 188 -12.98 10.33 2.51
N ILE A 189 -12.91 10.07 3.80
CA ILE A 189 -13.57 8.94 4.45
C ILE A 189 -14.52 9.38 5.55
N VAL A 190 -15.48 8.51 5.83
CA VAL A 190 -16.35 8.60 7.01
C VAL A 190 -16.01 7.46 7.96
N HIS A 191 -15.64 7.79 9.17
CA HIS A 191 -15.48 6.85 10.29
C HIS A 191 -16.80 6.76 11.02
N ALA A 192 -17.63 5.82 10.58
CA ALA A 192 -19.01 5.68 11.05
C ALA A 192 -19.14 4.96 12.39
N GLY A 193 -18.15 4.17 12.78
CA GLY A 193 -18.15 3.45 14.04
C GLY A 193 -16.75 3.16 14.53
N VAL A 194 -16.50 3.50 15.78
CA VAL A 194 -15.24 3.20 16.46
C VAL A 194 -15.20 1.71 16.78
N GLY A 195 -14.11 1.07 16.37
CA GLY A 195 -13.81 -0.32 16.65
C GLY A 195 -12.45 -0.47 17.31
N THR A 196 -11.91 -1.67 17.22
CA THR A 196 -10.57 -2.00 17.73
C THR A 196 -9.68 -2.50 16.59
N VAL A 197 -8.37 -2.41 16.82
CA VAL A 197 -7.36 -3.09 16.04
C VAL A 197 -6.70 -4.12 16.94
N GLN A 198 -6.67 -5.37 16.50
CA GLN A 198 -5.95 -6.46 17.14
C GLN A 198 -4.76 -6.82 16.27
N PHE A 199 -3.63 -7.11 16.87
CA PHE A 199 -2.42 -7.50 16.15
C PHE A 199 -1.63 -8.57 16.89
N SER A 200 -0.90 -9.37 16.13
CA SER A 200 0.01 -10.39 16.64
C SER A 200 1.28 -10.43 15.78
N VAL A 201 2.43 -10.55 16.44
CA VAL A 201 3.70 -10.81 15.76
C VAL A 201 3.70 -12.27 15.31
N VAL A 202 4.05 -12.50 14.05
CA VAL A 202 4.20 -13.85 13.51
C VAL A 202 5.64 -14.31 13.73
N PRO A 203 5.88 -15.32 14.58
CA PRO A 203 7.23 -15.88 14.71
C PRO A 203 7.60 -16.62 13.42
N ASP A 204 8.85 -16.48 13.00
CA ASP A 204 9.40 -17.29 11.90
C ASP A 204 10.33 -18.35 12.48
N PRO A 205 9.86 -19.62 12.62
CA PRO A 205 10.64 -20.70 13.23
C PRO A 205 11.83 -21.14 12.37
N LEU A 206 11.85 -20.76 11.10
CA LEU A 206 12.93 -21.10 10.16
C LEU A 206 14.05 -20.04 10.15
N ARG A 207 13.84 -18.92 10.81
CA ARG A 207 14.82 -17.83 10.90
C ARG A 207 15.73 -18.05 12.11
N ARG A 208 17.03 -18.13 11.87
CA ARG A 208 18.07 -18.30 12.89
C ARG A 208 18.62 -16.96 13.36
#